data_39f4d50aa5e096d5d629a76d3cb73ebb
#
_entry.id   39f4d50aa5e096d5d629a76d3cb73ebb
#
_cell.length_a   1.000
_cell.length_b   1.000
_cell.length_c   1.000
_cell.angle_alpha   90.00
_cell.angle_beta   90.00
_cell.angle_gamma   90.00
#
_symmetry.space_group_name_H-M   'P 1'
#
loop_
_entity.id
_entity.type
_entity.pdbx_description
1 polymer ?
#
loop_
_entity_poly.entity_id
_entity_poly.type
_entity_poly.pdbx_seq_one_letter_code
_entity_poly.pdbx_strand_id
1 'polypeptide(L)'
;MVLYRKSRLHDEKDNIVPLCEILRIPIIISQAILKKLFNYYPPSPCIVYGAKKVLDSIIDNNMLIVEFGSGQSTHWYAKRCKKIISHETSEKWFVKVKKNLLRAGCFNASLIKWDGESISQEIKTPSPDLIIIDGIRRDICVKY
;
A
#
# COMPACT_ATOMS: atom_id res chain seq x y z
N MET A 1 16.92 -9.74 16.48
CA MET A 1 16.16 -10.73 17.29
C MET A 1 14.99 -11.20 16.44
N VAL A 2 15.05 -12.42 15.93
CA VAL A 2 13.96 -13.00 15.12
C VAL A 2 12.88 -13.45 16.10
N LEU A 3 11.73 -12.78 16.13
CA LEU A 3 10.58 -13.18 16.93
C LEU A 3 10.03 -14.49 16.35
N TYR A 4 10.20 -15.57 17.06
CA TYR A 4 9.73 -16.89 16.69
C TYR A 4 8.23 -16.99 17.02
N ARG A 5 7.38 -17.02 15.99
CA ARG A 5 5.94 -17.28 16.14
C ARG A 5 5.70 -18.78 16.22
N LYS A 6 4.98 -19.26 17.21
CA LYS A 6 4.57 -20.68 17.33
C LYS A 6 3.77 -21.15 16.11
N SER A 7 2.89 -20.31 15.60
CA SER A 7 2.12 -20.58 14.39
C SER A 7 1.60 -19.27 13.77
N ARG A 8 1.04 -19.37 12.57
CA ARG A 8 0.36 -18.21 11.90
C ARG A 8 -0.90 -17.73 12.61
N LEU A 9 -1.39 -18.47 13.59
CA LEU A 9 -2.57 -18.14 14.41
C LEU A 9 -2.19 -17.50 15.76
N HIS A 10 -0.91 -17.21 16.00
CA HIS A 10 -0.44 -16.54 17.18
C HIS A 10 0.14 -15.16 16.82
N ASP A 11 -0.07 -14.19 17.69
CA ASP A 11 0.54 -12.87 17.61
C ASP A 11 2.01 -12.89 18.08
N GLU A 12 2.66 -11.74 18.10
CA GLU A 12 4.05 -11.59 18.55
C GLU A 12 4.23 -11.83 20.06
N LYS A 13 3.12 -11.81 20.81
CA LYS A 13 3.07 -12.08 22.26
C LYS A 13 2.59 -13.48 22.58
N ASP A 14 2.54 -14.37 21.57
CA ASP A 14 2.12 -15.77 21.68
C ASP A 14 0.63 -15.96 22.06
N ASN A 15 -0.22 -14.92 21.94
CA ASN A 15 -1.65 -15.04 22.12
C ASN A 15 -2.30 -15.52 20.82
N ILE A 16 -3.41 -16.28 20.96
CA ILE A 16 -4.21 -16.69 19.80
C ILE A 16 -4.87 -15.44 19.19
N VAL A 17 -4.77 -15.32 17.86
CA VAL A 17 -5.43 -14.22 17.12
C VAL A 17 -6.93 -14.24 17.39
N PRO A 18 -7.60 -13.07 17.51
CA PRO A 18 -9.02 -12.98 17.76
C PRO A 18 -9.86 -13.80 16.79
N LEU A 19 -10.94 -14.40 17.24
CA LEU A 19 -11.80 -15.30 16.46
C LEU A 19 -12.30 -14.63 15.16
N CYS A 20 -12.54 -13.31 15.19
CA CYS A 20 -12.92 -12.53 14.02
C CYS A 20 -11.85 -12.52 12.90
N GLU A 21 -10.58 -12.68 13.22
CA GLU A 21 -9.49 -12.81 12.24
C GLU A 21 -9.44 -14.25 11.68
N ILE A 22 -9.73 -15.26 12.52
CA ILE A 22 -9.78 -16.66 12.11
C ILE A 22 -10.93 -16.89 11.10
N LEU A 23 -12.09 -16.26 11.31
CA LEU A 23 -13.23 -16.34 10.39
C LEU A 23 -12.94 -15.75 8.99
N ARG A 24 -11.84 -14.99 8.84
CA ARG A 24 -11.41 -14.45 7.54
C ARG A 24 -10.48 -15.35 6.75
N ILE A 25 -10.01 -16.45 7.35
CA ILE A 25 -9.11 -17.40 6.68
C ILE A 25 -9.67 -17.86 5.33
N PRO A 26 -10.96 -18.22 5.18
CA PRO A 26 -11.53 -18.60 3.88
C PRO A 26 -11.39 -17.50 2.81
N ILE A 27 -11.57 -16.23 3.21
CA ILE A 27 -11.42 -15.08 2.30
C ILE A 27 -9.95 -14.91 1.89
N ILE A 28 -9.02 -15.07 2.82
CA ILE A 28 -7.58 -14.98 2.54
C ILE A 28 -7.15 -16.09 1.59
N ILE A 29 -7.65 -17.32 1.82
CA ILE A 29 -7.36 -18.48 0.95
C ILE A 29 -7.94 -18.24 -0.45
N SER A 30 -9.19 -17.79 -0.57
CA SER A 30 -9.81 -17.51 -1.86
C SER A 30 -9.06 -16.42 -2.64
N GLN A 31 -8.62 -15.36 -1.96
CA GLN A 31 -7.78 -14.32 -2.57
C GLN A 31 -6.42 -14.85 -3.01
N ALA A 32 -5.80 -15.75 -2.23
CA ALA A 32 -4.53 -16.37 -2.61
C ALA A 32 -4.69 -17.27 -3.86
N ILE A 33 -5.79 -18.00 -3.96
CA ILE A 33 -6.15 -18.82 -5.13
C ILE A 33 -6.37 -17.92 -6.35
N LEU A 34 -7.18 -16.87 -6.23
CA LEU A 34 -7.45 -15.91 -7.31
C LEU A 34 -6.16 -15.22 -7.78
N LYS A 35 -5.28 -14.88 -6.87
CA LYS A 35 -3.95 -14.33 -7.20
C LYS A 35 -3.12 -15.33 -8.01
N LYS A 36 -3.10 -16.60 -7.59
CA LYS A 36 -2.28 -17.64 -8.22
C LYS A 36 -2.82 -18.06 -9.59
N LEU A 37 -4.14 -18.24 -9.73
CA LEU A 37 -4.76 -18.75 -10.95
C LEU A 37 -5.07 -17.65 -11.98
N PHE A 38 -5.50 -16.48 -11.52
CA PHE A 38 -6.00 -15.41 -12.39
C PHE A 38 -5.15 -14.15 -12.37
N ASN A 39 -4.00 -14.15 -11.64
CA ASN A 39 -3.17 -12.97 -11.43
C ASN A 39 -3.98 -11.77 -10.91
N TYR A 40 -5.06 -12.07 -10.17
CA TYR A 40 -5.94 -11.07 -9.59
C TYR A 40 -5.40 -10.59 -8.27
N TYR A 41 -5.23 -9.28 -8.16
CA TYR A 41 -4.80 -8.59 -6.94
C TYR A 41 -5.93 -7.68 -6.49
N PRO A 42 -6.54 -7.93 -5.31
CA PRO A 42 -7.57 -7.03 -4.80
C PRO A 42 -6.99 -5.62 -4.60
N PRO A 43 -7.75 -4.56 -4.90
CA PRO A 43 -7.31 -3.17 -4.68
C PRO A 43 -7.35 -2.85 -3.18
N SER A 44 -6.35 -3.31 -2.46
CA SER A 44 -6.22 -3.12 -1.01
C SER A 44 -4.75 -3.11 -0.63
N PRO A 45 -4.32 -2.28 0.32
CA PRO A 45 -2.97 -2.33 0.82
C PRO A 45 -2.70 -3.69 1.47
N CYS A 46 -1.48 -4.20 1.26
CA CYS A 46 -1.03 -5.49 1.81
C CYS A 46 -0.52 -5.30 3.25
N ILE A 47 -1.38 -4.78 4.11
CA ILE A 47 -1.11 -4.50 5.53
C ILE A 47 -2.06 -5.30 6.42
N VAL A 48 -1.71 -5.41 7.70
CA VAL A 48 -2.57 -6.04 8.70
C VAL A 48 -3.90 -5.29 8.81
N TYR A 49 -4.97 -6.02 9.09
CA TYR A 49 -6.33 -5.46 9.10
C TYR A 49 -6.52 -4.29 10.08
N GLY A 50 -5.89 -4.36 11.25
CA GLY A 50 -5.92 -3.26 12.23
C GLY A 50 -5.34 -1.96 11.67
N ALA A 51 -4.18 -2.04 10.99
CA ALA A 51 -3.58 -0.88 10.33
C ALA A 51 -4.46 -0.33 9.20
N LYS A 52 -5.13 -1.21 8.45
CA LYS A 52 -6.09 -0.77 7.43
C LYS A 52 -7.26 0.01 8.01
N LYS A 53 -7.82 -0.43 9.15
CA LYS A 53 -8.88 0.31 9.86
C LYS A 53 -8.42 1.70 10.29
N VAL A 54 -7.20 1.81 10.82
CA VAL A 54 -6.61 3.10 11.21
C VAL A 54 -6.49 4.00 9.98
N LEU A 55 -5.93 3.50 8.87
CA LEU A 55 -5.84 4.27 7.63
C LEU A 55 -7.22 4.70 7.10
N ASP A 56 -8.23 3.82 7.15
CA ASP A 56 -9.61 4.14 6.75
C ASP A 56 -10.21 5.26 7.64
N SER A 57 -9.78 5.40 8.89
CA SER A 57 -10.29 6.43 9.80
C SER A 57 -9.57 7.78 9.68
N ILE A 58 -8.34 7.81 9.16
CA ILE A 58 -7.54 9.06 9.06
C ILE A 58 -7.52 9.65 7.66
N ILE A 59 -7.68 8.82 6.61
CA ILE A 59 -7.64 9.30 5.22
C ILE A 59 -9.01 9.87 4.84
N ASP A 60 -9.00 11.09 4.32
CA ASP A 60 -10.18 11.78 3.79
C ASP A 60 -9.97 12.30 2.36
N ASN A 61 -11.09 12.73 1.74
CA ASN A 61 -11.13 13.18 0.35
C ASN A 61 -10.42 14.52 0.07
N ASN A 62 -9.89 15.22 1.08
CA ASN A 62 -9.17 16.47 0.92
C ASN A 62 -7.66 16.28 0.95
N MET A 63 -7.20 15.13 1.41
CA MET A 63 -5.78 14.86 1.64
C MET A 63 -4.97 14.73 0.36
N LEU A 64 -3.74 15.25 0.42
CA LEU A 64 -2.63 14.94 -0.48
C LEU A 64 -1.78 13.84 0.14
N ILE A 65 -1.70 12.70 -0.55
CA ILE A 65 -0.89 11.56 -0.13
C ILE A 65 0.35 11.45 -1.02
N VAL A 66 1.51 11.21 -0.40
CA VAL A 66 2.74 10.81 -1.09
C VAL A 66 3.06 9.37 -0.72
N GLU A 67 3.28 8.53 -1.74
CA GLU A 67 3.61 7.11 -1.58
C GLU A 67 4.96 6.80 -2.22
N PHE A 68 5.81 6.09 -1.50
CA PHE A 68 7.05 5.50 -2.01
C PHE A 68 6.88 3.98 -2.10
N GLY A 69 6.85 3.46 -3.31
CA GLY A 69 6.54 2.06 -3.61
C GLY A 69 5.10 1.88 -4.06
N SER A 70 4.86 2.03 -5.36
CA SER A 70 3.52 1.89 -5.91
C SER A 70 3.04 0.44 -5.98
N GLY A 71 1.72 0.25 -5.87
CA GLY A 71 1.14 -1.08 -5.92
C GLY A 71 -0.38 -1.08 -6.01
N GLN A 72 -0.99 -2.12 -5.46
CA GLN A 72 -2.44 -2.19 -5.30
C GLN A 72 -2.95 -1.20 -4.23
N SER A 73 -2.09 -0.86 -3.27
CA SER A 73 -2.31 0.19 -2.28
C SER A 73 -2.60 1.55 -2.93
N THR A 74 -1.84 1.91 -3.96
CA THR A 74 -2.02 3.18 -4.70
C THR A 74 -3.45 3.38 -5.17
N HIS A 75 -4.07 2.32 -5.73
CA HIS A 75 -5.47 2.35 -6.16
C HIS A 75 -6.44 2.53 -4.98
N TRP A 76 -6.14 1.88 -3.85
CA TRP A 76 -6.98 1.97 -2.66
C TRP A 76 -6.93 3.39 -2.05
N TYR A 77 -5.73 4.00 -2.00
CA TYR A 77 -5.56 5.38 -1.56
C TYR A 77 -6.19 6.39 -2.52
N ALA A 78 -5.99 6.22 -3.83
CA ALA A 78 -6.55 7.10 -4.85
C ALA A 78 -8.07 7.25 -4.75
N LYS A 79 -8.77 6.21 -4.31
CA LYS A 79 -10.23 6.26 -4.10
C LYS A 79 -10.67 6.98 -2.81
N ARG A 80 -9.72 7.43 -1.97
CA ARG A 80 -9.99 7.97 -0.64
C ARG A 80 -9.40 9.34 -0.38
N CYS A 81 -8.56 9.83 -1.28
CA CYS A 81 -7.86 11.09 -1.14
C CYS A 81 -8.14 12.04 -2.30
N LYS A 82 -7.84 13.32 -2.11
CA LYS A 82 -7.92 14.33 -3.17
C LYS A 82 -6.91 14.06 -4.28
N LYS A 83 -5.68 13.74 -3.90
CA LYS A 83 -4.59 13.47 -4.84
C LYS A 83 -3.58 12.53 -4.19
N ILE A 84 -3.06 11.59 -4.98
CA ILE A 84 -1.90 10.78 -4.58
C ILE A 84 -0.78 10.95 -5.60
N ILE A 85 0.44 11.13 -5.07
CA ILE A 85 1.69 11.13 -5.84
C ILE A 85 2.46 9.90 -5.39
N SER A 86 2.61 8.94 -6.30
CA SER A 86 3.24 7.65 -5.99
C SER A 86 4.52 7.47 -6.79
N HIS A 87 5.61 7.13 -6.08
CA HIS A 87 6.94 6.94 -6.64
C HIS A 87 7.25 5.47 -6.77
N GLU A 88 7.71 5.06 -7.95
CA GLU A 88 8.02 3.65 -8.25
C GLU A 88 9.41 3.51 -8.89
N THR A 89 10.22 2.63 -8.33
CA THR A 89 11.58 2.35 -8.83
C THR A 89 11.60 1.24 -9.87
N SER A 90 10.68 0.29 -9.82
CA SER A 90 10.59 -0.83 -10.77
C SER A 90 9.81 -0.45 -12.02
N GLU A 91 10.45 -0.52 -13.20
CA GLU A 91 9.79 -0.27 -14.49
C GLU A 91 8.59 -1.20 -14.71
N LYS A 92 8.76 -2.48 -14.40
CA LYS A 92 7.70 -3.49 -14.53
C LYS A 92 6.47 -3.16 -13.69
N TRP A 93 6.68 -2.71 -12.44
CA TRP A 93 5.60 -2.31 -11.56
C TRP A 93 4.99 -0.98 -11.98
N PHE A 94 5.79 -0.01 -12.37
CA PHE A 94 5.34 1.27 -12.88
C PHE A 94 4.32 1.11 -14.02
N VAL A 95 4.67 0.34 -15.06
CA VAL A 95 3.77 0.08 -16.19
C VAL A 95 2.49 -0.65 -15.75
N LYS A 96 2.61 -1.66 -14.88
CA LYS A 96 1.48 -2.42 -14.36
C LYS A 96 0.52 -1.54 -13.55
N VAL A 97 1.04 -0.75 -12.62
CA VAL A 97 0.23 0.12 -11.75
C VAL A 97 -0.42 1.22 -12.57
N LYS A 98 0.31 1.86 -13.49
CA LYS A 98 -0.24 2.88 -14.41
C LYS A 98 -1.45 2.35 -15.18
N LYS A 99 -1.33 1.15 -15.75
CA LYS A 99 -2.42 0.49 -16.47
C LYS A 99 -3.63 0.22 -15.57
N ASN A 100 -3.39 -0.22 -14.34
CA ASN A 100 -4.46 -0.51 -13.38
C ASN A 100 -5.18 0.75 -12.93
N LEU A 101 -4.46 1.85 -12.65
CA LEU A 101 -5.03 3.14 -12.27
C LEU A 101 -5.91 3.71 -13.38
N LEU A 102 -5.44 3.67 -14.63
CA LEU A 102 -6.24 4.11 -15.81
C LEU A 102 -7.51 3.28 -15.96
N ARG A 103 -7.42 1.96 -15.86
CA ARG A 103 -8.60 1.06 -15.95
C ARG A 103 -9.61 1.29 -14.83
N ALA A 104 -9.13 1.72 -13.67
CA ALA A 104 -9.96 1.99 -12.50
C ALA A 104 -10.52 3.42 -12.45
N GLY A 105 -10.19 4.27 -13.44
CA GLY A 105 -10.59 5.68 -13.48
C GLY A 105 -9.99 6.55 -12.37
N CYS A 106 -8.80 6.18 -11.85
CA CYS A 106 -8.13 6.93 -10.80
C CYS A 106 -7.26 8.05 -11.41
N PHE A 107 -7.90 9.10 -11.91
CA PHE A 107 -7.22 10.24 -12.55
C PHE A 107 -6.55 11.20 -11.57
N ASN A 108 -6.84 11.08 -10.29
CA ASN A 108 -6.19 11.84 -9.21
C ASN A 108 -4.87 11.21 -8.74
N ALA A 109 -4.43 10.12 -9.35
CA ALA A 109 -3.17 9.46 -9.05
C ALA A 109 -2.09 9.87 -10.07
N SER A 110 -1.04 10.52 -9.58
CA SER A 110 0.18 10.82 -10.35
C SER A 110 1.24 9.77 -10.04
N LEU A 111 1.65 9.01 -11.04
CA LEU A 111 2.68 8.00 -10.88
C LEU A 111 4.00 8.52 -11.46
N ILE A 112 5.04 8.55 -10.65
CA ILE A 112 6.36 9.08 -11.00
C ILE A 112 7.37 7.93 -10.99
N LYS A 113 8.14 7.82 -12.07
CA LYS A 113 9.29 6.93 -12.10
C LYS A 113 10.41 7.54 -11.27
N TRP A 114 10.91 6.79 -10.30
CA TRP A 114 11.93 7.24 -9.37
C TRP A 114 13.20 6.38 -9.48
N ASP A 115 14.37 7.01 -9.41
CA ASP A 115 15.68 6.35 -9.47
C ASP A 115 16.08 5.67 -8.14
N GLY A 116 15.44 6.04 -7.04
CA GLY A 116 15.77 5.57 -5.69
C GLY A 116 16.89 6.35 -5.03
N GLU A 117 17.40 7.41 -5.64
CA GLU A 117 18.58 8.15 -5.13
C GLU A 117 18.24 9.57 -4.67
N SER A 118 17.37 10.25 -5.39
CA SER A 118 16.98 11.62 -5.09
C SER A 118 15.48 11.76 -4.88
N ILE A 119 15.08 12.62 -3.97
CA ILE A 119 13.67 13.02 -3.80
C ILE A 119 13.44 14.24 -4.68
N SER A 120 12.59 14.11 -5.68
CA SER A 120 12.31 15.20 -6.62
C SER A 120 11.69 16.40 -5.91
N GLN A 121 11.95 17.60 -6.44
CA GLN A 121 11.37 18.83 -5.89
C GLN A 121 9.83 18.87 -5.99
N GLU A 122 9.24 18.10 -6.91
CA GLU A 122 7.79 17.97 -7.06
C GLU A 122 7.11 17.37 -5.83
N ILE A 123 7.87 16.67 -4.98
CA ILE A 123 7.37 16.10 -3.74
C ILE A 123 7.35 17.17 -2.64
N LYS A 124 8.21 18.18 -2.72
CA LYS A 124 8.41 19.15 -1.64
C LYS A 124 7.33 20.23 -1.56
N THR A 125 6.45 20.33 -2.54
CA THR A 125 5.40 21.37 -2.57
C THR A 125 4.18 20.92 -3.37
N PRO A 126 2.98 20.93 -2.77
CA PRO A 126 2.64 21.29 -1.39
C PRO A 126 3.01 20.17 -0.39
N SER A 127 3.15 20.55 0.89
CA SER A 127 3.38 19.57 1.98
C SER A 127 2.29 18.51 2.00
N PRO A 128 2.61 17.22 1.96
CA PRO A 128 1.63 16.15 2.01
C PRO A 128 1.01 16.03 3.41
N ASP A 129 -0.27 15.64 3.45
CA ASP A 129 -0.97 15.33 4.70
C ASP A 129 -0.59 13.94 5.24
N LEU A 130 -0.20 13.03 4.34
CA LEU A 130 0.21 11.67 4.68
C LEU A 130 1.33 11.19 3.76
N ILE A 131 2.37 10.61 4.35
CA ILE A 131 3.46 9.95 3.61
C ILE A 131 3.43 8.46 3.91
N ILE A 132 3.48 7.64 2.86
CA ILE A 132 3.47 6.17 2.93
C ILE A 132 4.78 5.66 2.34
N ILE A 133 5.54 4.91 3.14
CA ILE A 133 6.83 4.37 2.74
C ILE A 133 6.75 2.84 2.76
N ASP A 134 6.46 2.25 1.60
CA ASP A 134 6.34 0.79 1.42
C ASP A 134 7.25 0.25 0.31
N GLY A 135 8.11 1.10 -0.25
CA GLY A 135 9.08 0.75 -1.29
C GLY A 135 10.44 0.31 -0.76
N ILE A 136 11.39 0.26 -1.68
CA ILE A 136 12.83 0.15 -1.39
C ILE A 136 13.38 1.53 -0.98
N ARG A 137 14.60 1.55 -0.43
CA ARG A 137 15.31 2.78 -0.04
C ARG A 137 14.54 3.62 0.99
N ARG A 138 13.98 2.95 1.98
CA ARG A 138 13.25 3.59 3.11
C ARG A 138 14.14 4.55 3.88
N ASP A 139 15.44 4.29 3.90
CA ASP A 139 16.48 5.14 4.49
C ASP A 139 16.53 6.56 3.89
N ILE A 140 16.24 6.69 2.60
CA ILE A 140 16.15 7.98 1.91
C ILE A 140 14.76 8.60 2.11
N CYS A 141 13.71 7.79 2.00
CA CYS A 141 12.33 8.27 2.08
C CYS A 141 11.99 8.90 3.45
N VAL A 142 12.56 8.40 4.56
CA VAL A 142 12.31 8.97 5.90
C VAL A 142 13.01 10.31 6.15
N LYS A 143 13.90 10.74 5.27
CA LYS A 143 14.57 12.06 5.33
C LYS A 143 13.75 13.16 4.63
N TYR A 144 12.66 12.77 4.04
CA TYR A 144 11.69 13.64 3.41
C TYR A 144 10.83 14.39 4.44
#